data_c608009d12de7145a1c6b3fa6ec403ac
#
_entry.id   c608009d12de7145a1c6b3fa6ec403ac
#
_cell.length_a   1.000
_cell.length_b   1.000
_cell.length_c   1.000
_cell.angle_alpha   90.00
_cell.angle_beta   90.00
_cell.angle_gamma   90.00
#
_symmetry.space_group_name_H-M   'P 1'
#
loop_
_entity.id
_entity.type
_entity.pdbx_description
1 polymer ?
#
loop_
_entity_poly.entity_id
_entity_poly.type
_entity_poly.pdbx_seq_one_letter_code
_entity_poly.pdbx_strand_id
1 'polypeptide(L)'
;MAESLAEIYNKRVLLFDNDKQGNISRLFDLYNGDIVPGACVALKSRVLVPGTIQKTAIPGVDLVNSNYFMELAENEIRADQESPQHDRYKAALAAVAGEYDYCIVDNPPDLGINVINAIVATDEVIIPVNLDGYSLDGLEELAAQVKNIRALNPKVRIAGCLVTDFEKSDYAEAAEIWLRTKSGLHVYSQHIRHYKKAKDATIAKKTITKFCIRSGAAQDYKKFMAEYMKGGK
;
A
#
# COMPACT_ATOMS: atom_id res chain seq x y z
N MET A 1 -2.92 1.55 -8.45
CA MET A 1 -2.50 0.17 -8.76
C MET A 1 -3.70 -0.76 -8.88
N ALA A 2 -4.50 -0.99 -7.85
CA ALA A 2 -5.59 -1.97 -7.86
C ALA A 2 -6.55 -1.82 -9.05
N GLU A 3 -7.06 -0.62 -9.30
CA GLU A 3 -7.90 -0.33 -10.47
C GLU A 3 -7.25 -0.72 -11.80
N SER A 4 -5.96 -0.38 -11.98
CA SER A 4 -5.25 -0.75 -13.21
C SER A 4 -5.04 -2.26 -13.35
N LEU A 5 -4.75 -2.97 -12.25
CA LEU A 5 -4.64 -4.42 -12.25
C LEU A 5 -5.97 -5.06 -12.65
N ALA A 6 -7.08 -4.58 -12.10
CA ALA A 6 -8.39 -5.12 -12.41
C ALA A 6 -8.87 -4.77 -13.83
N GLU A 7 -8.85 -3.48 -14.21
CA GLU A 7 -9.46 -3.02 -15.45
C GLU A 7 -8.59 -3.21 -16.69
N ILE A 8 -7.25 -3.12 -16.55
CA ILE A 8 -6.32 -3.21 -17.71
C ILE A 8 -5.78 -4.63 -17.83
N TYR A 9 -5.46 -5.28 -16.70
CA TYR A 9 -4.81 -6.59 -16.68
C TYR A 9 -5.72 -7.73 -16.29
N ASN A 10 -7.02 -7.45 -16.08
CA ASN A 10 -8.05 -8.44 -15.73
C ASN A 10 -7.67 -9.33 -14.53
N LYS A 11 -7.14 -8.70 -13.46
CA LYS A 11 -6.71 -9.34 -12.23
C LYS A 11 -7.76 -9.16 -11.13
N ARG A 12 -7.93 -10.19 -10.31
CA ARG A 12 -8.72 -10.10 -9.08
C ARG A 12 -7.82 -9.53 -7.98
N VAL A 13 -8.22 -8.43 -7.38
CA VAL A 13 -7.39 -7.68 -6.42
C VAL A 13 -8.10 -7.54 -5.09
N LEU A 14 -7.41 -7.91 -4.02
CA LEU A 14 -7.80 -7.56 -2.67
C LEU A 14 -7.01 -6.32 -2.25
N LEU A 15 -7.72 -5.23 -1.97
CA LEU A 15 -7.15 -4.10 -1.24
C LEU A 15 -7.26 -4.39 0.25
N PHE A 16 -6.21 -4.06 0.99
CA PHE A 16 -6.17 -4.19 2.43
C PHE A 16 -5.75 -2.83 3.01
N ASP A 17 -6.71 -2.10 3.59
CA ASP A 17 -6.46 -0.83 4.25
C ASP A 17 -5.89 -1.11 5.65
N ASN A 18 -4.61 -0.79 5.87
CA ASN A 18 -3.91 -1.05 7.13
C ASN A 18 -3.65 0.23 7.94
N ASP A 19 -4.19 1.36 7.49
CA ASP A 19 -4.05 2.64 8.16
C ASP A 19 -5.29 2.94 9.02
N LYS A 20 -5.08 3.33 10.29
CA LYS A 20 -6.14 3.79 11.19
C LYS A 20 -6.93 4.99 10.67
N GLN A 21 -6.34 5.78 9.75
CA GLN A 21 -7.05 6.88 9.08
C GLN A 21 -8.12 6.36 8.11
N GLY A 22 -7.97 5.15 7.58
CA GLY A 22 -8.95 4.51 6.73
C GLY A 22 -9.19 5.27 5.43
N ASN A 23 -8.17 5.83 4.81
CA ASN A 23 -8.31 6.69 3.62
C ASN A 23 -8.85 5.91 2.41
N ILE A 24 -8.40 4.68 2.20
CA ILE A 24 -8.96 3.81 1.16
C ILE A 24 -10.39 3.41 1.50
N SER A 25 -10.67 3.09 2.76
CA SER A 25 -12.01 2.76 3.24
C SER A 25 -12.99 3.92 3.01
N ARG A 26 -12.55 5.16 3.24
CA ARG A 26 -13.36 6.37 2.96
C ARG A 26 -13.56 6.61 1.46
N LEU A 27 -12.56 6.31 0.64
CA LEU A 27 -12.67 6.45 -0.81
C LEU A 27 -13.81 5.60 -1.39
N PHE A 28 -14.03 4.42 -0.83
CA PHE A 28 -15.04 3.48 -1.28
C PHE A 28 -16.35 3.49 -0.46
N ASP A 29 -16.55 4.47 0.44
CA ASP A 29 -17.70 4.54 1.35
C ASP A 29 -17.84 3.32 2.29
N LEU A 30 -16.74 2.66 2.60
CA LEU A 30 -16.68 1.47 3.45
C LEU A 30 -16.05 1.74 4.83
N TYR A 31 -15.80 3.01 5.16
CA TYR A 31 -15.40 3.44 6.50
C TYR A 31 -16.63 3.52 7.41
N ASN A 32 -16.59 2.81 8.53
CA ASN A 32 -17.58 2.93 9.58
C ASN A 32 -16.86 3.01 10.94
N GLY A 33 -17.05 4.14 11.64
CA GLY A 33 -16.42 4.37 12.96
C GLY A 33 -17.08 3.58 14.12
N ASP A 34 -18.27 3.02 13.91
CA ASP A 34 -19.02 2.32 14.98
C ASP A 34 -18.80 0.80 14.98
N ILE A 35 -18.13 0.28 13.96
CA ILE A 35 -17.94 -1.16 13.76
C ILE A 35 -16.44 -1.48 13.70
N VAL A 36 -16.03 -2.56 14.36
CA VAL A 36 -14.65 -3.08 14.25
C VAL A 36 -14.40 -3.51 12.81
N PRO A 37 -13.40 -2.92 12.11
CA PRO A 37 -13.18 -3.18 10.69
C PRO A 37 -12.47 -4.50 10.43
N GLY A 38 -12.54 -4.96 9.18
CA GLY A 38 -11.94 -6.22 8.75
C GLY A 38 -10.44 -6.32 9.02
N ALA A 39 -9.69 -5.23 8.86
CA ALA A 39 -8.25 -5.20 9.14
C ALA A 39 -7.94 -5.46 10.63
N CYS A 40 -8.72 -4.88 11.56
CA CYS A 40 -8.59 -5.15 12.99
C CYS A 40 -8.91 -6.61 13.32
N VAL A 41 -9.98 -7.16 12.73
CA VAL A 41 -10.36 -8.56 12.91
C VAL A 41 -9.21 -9.46 12.44
N ALA A 42 -8.67 -9.22 11.24
CA ALA A 42 -7.56 -10.00 10.70
C ALA A 42 -6.31 -9.92 11.60
N LEU A 43 -5.99 -8.72 12.11
CA LEU A 43 -4.84 -8.52 12.99
C LEU A 43 -5.01 -9.24 14.34
N LYS A 44 -6.21 -9.19 14.94
CA LYS A 44 -6.48 -9.77 16.24
C LYS A 44 -6.71 -11.28 16.20
N SER A 45 -7.52 -11.75 15.27
CA SER A 45 -7.96 -13.14 15.20
C SER A 45 -7.15 -14.04 14.28
N ARG A 46 -6.25 -13.47 13.46
CA ARG A 46 -5.44 -14.18 12.45
C ARG A 46 -6.27 -14.85 11.36
N VAL A 47 -7.51 -14.41 11.17
CA VAL A 47 -8.43 -14.93 10.14
C VAL A 47 -9.19 -13.79 9.48
N LEU A 48 -9.55 -13.97 8.22
CA LEU A 48 -10.55 -13.16 7.53
C LEU A 48 -11.89 -13.90 7.63
N VAL A 49 -12.79 -13.37 8.46
CA VAL A 49 -14.11 -13.96 8.64
C VAL A 49 -15.09 -13.49 7.55
N PRO A 50 -16.17 -14.23 7.26
CA PRO A 50 -17.20 -13.77 6.34
C PRO A 50 -17.68 -12.35 6.67
N GLY A 51 -17.78 -11.49 5.66
CA GLY A 51 -18.18 -10.08 5.81
C GLY A 51 -17.05 -9.10 6.10
N THR A 52 -15.81 -9.55 6.37
CA THR A 52 -14.65 -8.65 6.48
C THR A 52 -14.14 -8.16 5.13
N ILE A 53 -14.41 -8.91 4.06
CA ILE A 53 -14.08 -8.53 2.69
C ILE A 53 -15.34 -7.96 2.03
N GLN A 54 -15.23 -6.73 1.57
CA GLN A 54 -16.35 -5.97 1.02
C GLN A 54 -16.12 -5.65 -0.45
N LYS A 55 -17.19 -5.65 -1.24
CA LYS A 55 -17.14 -5.26 -2.65
C LYS A 55 -16.94 -3.76 -2.79
N THR A 56 -16.05 -3.35 -3.69
CA THR A 56 -15.89 -1.94 -4.05
C THR A 56 -16.69 -1.58 -5.30
N ALA A 57 -16.76 -0.30 -5.63
CA ALA A 57 -17.34 0.17 -6.87
C ALA A 57 -16.50 -0.18 -8.13
N ILE A 58 -15.30 -0.76 -7.97
CA ILE A 58 -14.44 -1.16 -9.08
C ILE A 58 -14.58 -2.68 -9.28
N PRO A 59 -15.11 -3.16 -10.41
CA PRO A 59 -15.22 -4.58 -10.68
C PRO A 59 -13.84 -5.28 -10.58
N GLY A 60 -13.80 -6.41 -9.88
CA GLY A 60 -12.54 -7.15 -9.65
C GLY A 60 -11.67 -6.63 -8.52
N VAL A 61 -12.12 -5.60 -7.79
CA VAL A 61 -11.43 -5.07 -6.60
C VAL A 61 -12.32 -5.19 -5.38
N ASP A 62 -11.88 -5.95 -4.40
CA ASP A 62 -12.50 -6.06 -3.08
C ASP A 62 -11.65 -5.37 -2.02
N LEU A 63 -12.22 -5.05 -0.86
CA LEU A 63 -11.56 -4.30 0.20
C LEU A 63 -11.74 -4.96 1.57
N VAL A 64 -10.63 -5.10 2.30
CA VAL A 64 -10.62 -5.23 3.76
C VAL A 64 -10.46 -3.83 4.33
N ASN A 65 -11.50 -3.31 4.97
CA ASN A 65 -11.56 -1.93 5.45
C ASN A 65 -10.82 -1.71 6.78
N SER A 66 -10.54 -0.45 7.08
CA SER A 66 -9.89 0.01 8.32
C SER A 66 -10.60 1.22 8.93
N ASN A 67 -10.31 1.48 10.18
CA ASN A 67 -10.68 2.70 10.92
C ASN A 67 -9.81 2.86 12.18
N TYR A 68 -10.14 3.82 13.05
CA TYR A 68 -9.39 4.13 14.26
C TYR A 68 -9.25 2.96 15.27
N PHE A 69 -10.07 1.92 15.19
CA PHE A 69 -9.92 0.71 16.03
C PHE A 69 -8.59 -0.03 15.76
N MET A 70 -7.90 0.26 14.64
CA MET A 70 -6.56 -0.27 14.40
C MET A 70 -5.59 0.06 15.53
N GLU A 71 -5.65 1.29 16.10
CA GLU A 71 -4.78 1.69 17.20
C GLU A 71 -5.02 0.84 18.45
N LEU A 72 -6.28 0.53 18.75
CA LEU A 72 -6.62 -0.37 19.86
C LEU A 72 -6.13 -1.80 19.60
N ALA A 73 -6.33 -2.30 18.39
CA ALA A 73 -5.86 -3.63 17.99
C ALA A 73 -4.33 -3.75 18.10
N GLU A 74 -3.59 -2.74 17.65
CA GLU A 74 -2.12 -2.71 17.78
C GLU A 74 -1.67 -2.75 19.24
N ASN A 75 -2.33 -1.99 20.12
CA ASN A 75 -1.99 -1.97 21.54
C ASN A 75 -2.29 -3.33 22.21
N GLU A 76 -3.40 -3.97 21.88
CA GLU A 76 -3.72 -5.31 22.37
C GLU A 76 -2.67 -6.34 21.92
N ILE A 77 -2.24 -6.29 20.66
CA ILE A 77 -1.21 -7.21 20.14
C ILE A 77 0.13 -6.98 20.83
N ARG A 78 0.55 -5.73 21.04
CA ARG A 78 1.80 -5.43 21.75
C ARG A 78 1.78 -5.93 23.20
N ALA A 79 0.62 -5.96 23.83
CA ALA A 79 0.45 -6.47 25.19
C ALA A 79 0.36 -8.00 25.26
N ASP A 80 -0.03 -8.66 24.17
CA ASP A 80 -0.13 -10.12 24.08
C ASP A 80 1.26 -10.76 23.96
N GLN A 81 1.73 -11.38 25.03
CA GLN A 81 3.02 -12.10 25.07
C GLN A 81 2.89 -13.61 24.81
N GLU A 82 1.66 -14.12 24.71
CA GLU A 82 1.39 -15.55 24.58
C GLU A 82 1.25 -15.99 23.13
N SER A 83 0.77 -15.09 22.26
CA SER A 83 0.51 -15.41 20.84
C SER A 83 1.57 -14.84 19.91
N PRO A 84 1.83 -15.48 18.73
CA PRO A 84 2.68 -14.89 17.70
C PRO A 84 2.20 -13.50 17.28
N GLN A 85 3.10 -12.52 17.30
CA GLN A 85 2.76 -11.12 17.05
C GLN A 85 2.94 -10.68 15.58
N HIS A 86 3.74 -11.39 14.77
CA HIS A 86 4.26 -10.87 13.51
C HIS A 86 3.71 -11.57 12.24
N ASP A 87 2.98 -12.69 12.37
CA ASP A 87 2.48 -13.48 11.24
C ASP A 87 0.96 -13.44 11.07
N ARG A 88 0.28 -12.51 11.73
CA ARG A 88 -1.18 -12.48 11.85
C ARG A 88 -1.86 -12.25 10.50
N TYR A 89 -1.41 -11.28 9.73
CA TYR A 89 -1.92 -11.05 8.37
C TYR A 89 -1.57 -12.19 7.41
N LYS A 90 -0.38 -12.78 7.56
CA LYS A 90 0.00 -13.94 6.75
C LYS A 90 -0.97 -15.10 6.97
N ALA A 91 -1.33 -15.38 8.22
CA ALA A 91 -2.31 -16.40 8.55
C ALA A 91 -3.71 -16.05 8.02
N ALA A 92 -4.15 -14.79 8.21
CA ALA A 92 -5.46 -14.33 7.76
C ALA A 92 -5.61 -14.40 6.23
N LEU A 93 -4.59 -13.97 5.48
CA LEU A 93 -4.62 -13.93 4.01
C LEU A 93 -4.47 -15.32 3.37
N ALA A 94 -3.91 -16.29 4.09
CA ALA A 94 -3.76 -17.66 3.57
C ALA A 94 -5.12 -18.30 3.21
N ALA A 95 -6.19 -17.95 3.93
CA ALA A 95 -7.52 -18.47 3.67
C ALA A 95 -8.10 -18.03 2.32
N VAL A 96 -7.66 -16.90 1.76
CA VAL A 96 -8.18 -16.30 0.53
C VAL A 96 -7.13 -16.24 -0.60
N ALA A 97 -5.97 -16.83 -0.42
CA ALA A 97 -4.86 -16.77 -1.36
C ALA A 97 -5.21 -17.31 -2.77
N GLY A 98 -6.18 -18.24 -2.90
CA GLY A 98 -6.65 -18.76 -4.18
C GLY A 98 -7.72 -17.90 -4.87
N GLU A 99 -8.29 -16.92 -4.18
CA GLU A 99 -9.39 -16.09 -4.68
C GLU A 99 -8.91 -14.83 -5.39
N TYR A 100 -7.69 -14.36 -5.10
CA TYR A 100 -7.12 -13.13 -5.63
C TYR A 100 -5.78 -13.37 -6.30
N ASP A 101 -5.51 -12.60 -7.36
CA ASP A 101 -4.22 -12.61 -8.06
C ASP A 101 -3.22 -11.66 -7.37
N TYR A 102 -3.72 -10.63 -6.71
CA TYR A 102 -2.94 -9.65 -5.95
C TYR A 102 -3.65 -9.27 -4.64
N CYS A 103 -2.86 -9.12 -3.58
CA CYS A 103 -3.27 -8.41 -2.37
C CYS A 103 -2.38 -7.17 -2.23
N ILE A 104 -2.98 -5.98 -2.19
CA ILE A 104 -2.27 -4.71 -2.02
C ILE A 104 -2.60 -4.17 -0.64
N VAL A 105 -1.59 -4.10 0.23
CA VAL A 105 -1.72 -3.56 1.57
C VAL A 105 -1.27 -2.10 1.59
N ASP A 106 -2.17 -1.20 1.93
CA ASP A 106 -1.87 0.23 2.13
C ASP A 106 -1.51 0.47 3.59
N ASN A 107 -0.30 0.95 3.81
CA ASN A 107 0.27 1.08 5.15
C ASN A 107 0.39 2.55 5.57
N PRO A 108 0.26 2.86 6.88
CA PRO A 108 0.65 4.15 7.41
C PRO A 108 2.16 4.37 7.26
N PRO A 109 2.63 5.62 7.41
CA PRO A 109 4.06 5.95 7.25
C PRO A 109 4.94 5.49 8.41
N ASP A 110 4.37 5.12 9.55
CA ASP A 110 5.08 4.61 10.72
C ASP A 110 5.25 3.08 10.68
N LEU A 111 6.26 2.56 11.39
CA LEU A 111 6.56 1.13 11.45
C LEU A 111 5.93 0.47 12.68
N GLY A 112 4.59 0.53 12.76
CA GLY A 112 3.81 -0.14 13.79
C GLY A 112 3.80 -1.67 13.66
N ILE A 113 3.24 -2.36 14.64
CA ILE A 113 3.11 -3.83 14.61
C ILE A 113 2.23 -4.30 13.44
N ASN A 114 1.25 -3.49 13.03
CA ASN A 114 0.41 -3.69 11.86
C ASN A 114 1.25 -3.68 10.56
N VAL A 115 2.20 -2.73 10.42
CA VAL A 115 3.09 -2.64 9.25
C VAL A 115 4.08 -3.80 9.21
N ILE A 116 4.62 -4.22 10.37
CA ILE A 116 5.47 -5.42 10.46
C ILE A 116 4.68 -6.65 9.97
N ASN A 117 3.44 -6.82 10.42
CA ASN A 117 2.57 -7.91 9.97
C ASN A 117 2.30 -7.86 8.47
N ALA A 118 2.11 -6.66 7.90
CA ALA A 118 1.93 -6.47 6.47
C ALA A 118 3.18 -6.93 5.69
N ILE A 119 4.39 -6.50 6.10
CA ILE A 119 5.63 -6.86 5.41
C ILE A 119 5.93 -8.37 5.55
N VAL A 120 5.61 -8.98 6.69
CA VAL A 120 5.75 -10.44 6.89
C VAL A 120 4.83 -11.24 5.96
N ALA A 121 3.67 -10.68 5.60
CA ALA A 121 2.72 -11.30 4.69
C ALA A 121 2.99 -11.00 3.20
N THR A 122 3.94 -10.11 2.89
CA THR A 122 4.15 -9.52 1.56
C THR A 122 5.28 -10.20 0.79
N ASP A 123 5.16 -10.32 -0.53
CA ASP A 123 6.24 -10.75 -1.43
C ASP A 123 7.09 -9.56 -1.88
N GLU A 124 6.45 -8.40 -2.13
CA GLU A 124 7.07 -7.21 -2.70
C GLU A 124 6.65 -5.93 -1.97
N VAL A 125 7.63 -5.06 -1.72
CA VAL A 125 7.39 -3.71 -1.19
C VAL A 125 7.70 -2.69 -2.26
N ILE A 126 6.74 -1.83 -2.58
CA ILE A 126 6.93 -0.64 -3.39
C ILE A 126 6.95 0.56 -2.44
N ILE A 127 7.98 1.39 -2.54
CA ILE A 127 8.16 2.55 -1.67
C ILE A 127 7.81 3.81 -2.46
N PRO A 128 6.66 4.48 -2.19
CA PRO A 128 6.42 5.80 -2.74
C PRO A 128 7.35 6.80 -2.07
N VAL A 129 8.03 7.62 -2.87
CA VAL A 129 9.00 8.62 -2.41
C VAL A 129 8.59 9.99 -2.94
N ASN A 130 8.43 10.94 -2.03
CA ASN A 130 8.40 12.35 -2.38
C ASN A 130 9.84 12.89 -2.33
N LEU A 131 10.26 13.71 -3.29
CA LEU A 131 11.64 14.22 -3.36
C LEU A 131 11.79 15.46 -2.46
N ASP A 132 11.45 15.34 -1.20
CA ASP A 132 11.80 16.28 -0.15
C ASP A 132 12.94 15.73 0.73
N GLY A 133 13.61 16.61 1.48
CA GLY A 133 14.77 16.20 2.28
C GLY A 133 14.43 15.15 3.33
N TYR A 134 13.25 15.21 3.93
CA TYR A 134 12.84 14.29 5.00
C TYR A 134 12.50 12.89 4.46
N SER A 135 11.90 12.81 3.28
CA SER A 135 11.55 11.52 2.65
C SER A 135 12.77 10.72 2.23
N LEU A 136 13.86 11.39 1.85
CA LEU A 136 15.10 10.72 1.47
C LEU A 136 15.82 10.14 2.69
N ASP A 137 15.82 10.85 3.82
CA ASP A 137 16.42 10.37 5.08
C ASP A 137 15.67 9.13 5.61
N GLY A 138 14.33 9.12 5.53
CA GLY A 138 13.51 7.98 5.94
C GLY A 138 13.63 6.74 5.04
N LEU A 139 14.07 6.89 3.79
CA LEU A 139 14.18 5.80 2.83
C LEU A 139 15.21 4.74 3.26
N GLU A 140 16.39 5.17 3.73
CA GLU A 140 17.46 4.26 4.17
C GLU A 140 17.01 3.47 5.40
N GLU A 141 16.31 4.14 6.33
CA GLU A 141 15.76 3.48 7.51
C GLU A 141 14.71 2.45 7.13
N LEU A 142 13.76 2.78 6.27
CA LEU A 142 12.75 1.85 5.78
C LEU A 142 13.38 0.65 5.07
N ALA A 143 14.36 0.88 4.20
CA ALA A 143 15.07 -0.19 3.49
C ALA A 143 15.79 -1.14 4.46
N ALA A 144 16.41 -0.60 5.51
CA ALA A 144 17.04 -1.38 6.57
C ALA A 144 16.00 -2.21 7.35
N GLN A 145 14.85 -1.64 7.67
CA GLN A 145 13.76 -2.34 8.35
C GLN A 145 13.20 -3.49 7.51
N VAL A 146 12.95 -3.27 6.21
CA VAL A 146 12.52 -4.37 5.31
C VAL A 146 13.57 -5.47 5.27
N LYS A 147 14.86 -5.14 5.27
CA LYS A 147 15.95 -6.12 5.33
C LYS A 147 15.95 -6.91 6.64
N ASN A 148 15.68 -6.27 7.78
CA ASN A 148 15.60 -6.93 9.07
C ASN A 148 14.41 -7.91 9.14
N ILE A 149 13.27 -7.56 8.54
CA ILE A 149 12.07 -8.41 8.48
C ILE A 149 12.30 -9.68 7.64
N ARG A 150 13.34 -9.74 6.81
CA ARG A 150 13.72 -10.98 6.09
C ARG A 150 13.99 -12.17 7.00
N ALA A 151 14.31 -11.96 8.26
CA ALA A 151 14.40 -13.04 9.25
C ALA A 151 13.05 -13.75 9.46
N LEU A 152 11.93 -13.02 9.33
CA LEU A 152 10.56 -13.52 9.49
C LEU A 152 9.92 -13.89 8.13
N ASN A 153 10.31 -13.21 7.07
CA ASN A 153 9.87 -13.47 5.70
C ASN A 153 11.06 -13.43 4.72
N PRO A 154 11.74 -14.54 4.47
CA PRO A 154 12.92 -14.58 3.58
C PRO A 154 12.62 -14.20 2.13
N LYS A 155 11.36 -14.25 1.70
CA LYS A 155 10.94 -13.98 0.33
C LYS A 155 10.71 -12.49 0.06
N VAL A 156 10.53 -11.66 1.10
CA VAL A 156 10.22 -10.25 0.90
C VAL A 156 11.36 -9.52 0.19
N ARG A 157 11.01 -8.75 -0.82
CA ARG A 157 11.93 -7.90 -1.56
C ARG A 157 11.37 -6.50 -1.76
N ILE A 158 12.27 -5.51 -1.82
CA ILE A 158 11.89 -4.18 -2.29
C ILE A 158 11.84 -4.25 -3.82
N ALA A 159 10.65 -4.12 -4.40
CA ALA A 159 10.45 -4.13 -5.85
C ALA A 159 10.97 -2.83 -6.48
N GLY A 160 10.89 -1.73 -5.76
CA GLY A 160 11.45 -0.45 -6.18
C GLY A 160 10.85 0.75 -5.48
N CYS A 161 11.47 1.89 -5.72
CA CYS A 161 10.97 3.21 -5.31
C CYS A 161 10.19 3.85 -6.46
N LEU A 162 9.02 4.38 -6.16
CA LEU A 162 8.20 5.16 -7.09
C LEU A 162 8.22 6.63 -6.67
N VAL A 163 8.85 7.48 -7.45
CA VAL A 163 8.80 8.93 -7.22
C VAL A 163 7.38 9.42 -7.45
N THR A 164 6.80 10.07 -6.45
CA THR A 164 5.44 10.60 -6.47
C THR A 164 5.43 12.10 -6.20
N ASP A 165 4.36 12.76 -6.61
CA ASP A 165 4.16 14.19 -6.42
C ASP A 165 5.28 15.08 -7.03
N PHE A 166 5.84 14.61 -8.16
CA PHE A 166 6.99 15.25 -8.79
C PHE A 166 6.62 16.61 -9.40
N GLU A 167 7.22 17.66 -8.89
CA GLU A 167 7.26 18.99 -9.50
C GLU A 167 8.67 19.31 -9.99
N LYS A 168 8.77 19.66 -11.28
CA LYS A 168 10.06 19.93 -11.89
C LYS A 168 10.75 21.15 -11.25
N SER A 169 11.91 20.93 -10.66
CA SER A 169 12.83 21.94 -10.13
C SER A 169 14.25 21.39 -10.14
N ASP A 170 15.25 22.28 -10.09
CA ASP A 170 16.66 21.84 -10.04
C ASP A 170 16.92 20.93 -8.84
N TYR A 171 16.28 21.20 -7.70
CA TYR A 171 16.36 20.38 -6.50
C TYR A 171 15.74 18.99 -6.73
N ALA A 172 14.53 18.92 -7.26
CA ALA A 172 13.86 17.64 -7.50
C ALA A 172 14.61 16.78 -8.52
N GLU A 173 15.15 17.39 -9.58
CA GLU A 173 15.98 16.67 -10.56
C GLU A 173 17.29 16.14 -9.92
N ALA A 174 17.96 16.94 -9.10
CA ALA A 174 19.17 16.50 -8.40
C ALA A 174 18.85 15.39 -7.37
N ALA A 175 17.74 15.50 -6.62
CA ALA A 175 17.30 14.51 -5.66
C ALA A 175 16.92 13.17 -6.36
N GLU A 176 16.25 13.23 -7.51
CA GLU A 176 15.93 12.03 -8.31
C GLU A 176 17.21 11.36 -8.85
N ILE A 177 18.19 12.13 -9.33
CA ILE A 177 19.49 11.60 -9.77
C ILE A 177 20.20 10.91 -8.58
N TRP A 178 20.24 11.55 -7.43
CA TRP A 178 20.81 10.96 -6.22
C TRP A 178 20.10 9.65 -5.86
N LEU A 179 18.79 9.65 -5.81
CA LEU A 179 17.97 8.47 -5.52
C LEU A 179 18.32 7.31 -6.46
N ARG A 180 18.40 7.57 -7.76
CA ARG A 180 18.73 6.57 -8.79
C ARG A 180 20.16 6.04 -8.72
N THR A 181 21.12 6.87 -8.30
CA THR A 181 22.55 6.54 -8.38
C THR A 181 23.18 6.14 -7.04
N LYS A 182 22.61 6.56 -5.93
CA LYS A 182 23.21 6.42 -4.60
C LYS A 182 22.42 5.59 -3.60
N SER A 183 21.09 5.47 -3.76
CA SER A 183 20.28 4.71 -2.79
C SER A 183 20.54 3.20 -2.80
N GLY A 184 21.12 2.66 -3.87
CA GLY A 184 21.28 1.21 -4.05
C GLY A 184 19.96 0.46 -4.28
N LEU A 185 18.84 1.17 -4.42
CA LEU A 185 17.53 0.60 -4.68
C LEU A 185 17.14 0.75 -6.15
N HIS A 186 16.32 -0.17 -6.63
CA HIS A 186 15.66 0.02 -7.92
C HIS A 186 14.71 1.21 -7.83
N VAL A 187 14.76 2.12 -8.81
CA VAL A 187 13.83 3.26 -8.92
C VAL A 187 13.13 3.15 -10.26
N TYR A 188 11.81 3.09 -10.23
CA TYR A 188 11.01 3.02 -11.45
C TYR A 188 11.30 4.19 -12.37
N SER A 189 11.37 3.93 -13.68
CA SER A 189 11.68 4.95 -14.68
C SER A 189 10.60 6.03 -14.73
N GLN A 190 9.34 5.63 -14.52
CA GLN A 190 8.21 6.53 -14.50
C GLN A 190 8.07 7.16 -13.11
N HIS A 191 8.05 8.48 -13.02
CA HIS A 191 7.58 9.22 -11.85
C HIS A 191 6.12 9.69 -12.03
N ILE A 192 5.44 9.96 -10.92
CA ILE A 192 4.06 10.48 -10.91
C ILE A 192 4.13 11.97 -10.69
N ARG A 193 3.72 12.74 -11.70
CA ARG A 193 3.70 14.20 -11.62
C ARG A 193 2.70 14.72 -10.60
N HIS A 194 3.03 15.83 -9.98
CA HIS A 194 2.10 16.59 -9.16
C HIS A 194 0.79 16.88 -9.92
N TYR A 195 -0.32 16.69 -9.23
CA TYR A 195 -1.64 16.94 -9.79
C TYR A 195 -2.45 17.83 -8.84
N LYS A 196 -2.56 19.11 -9.18
CA LYS A 196 -3.23 20.15 -8.35
C LYS A 196 -4.64 19.76 -7.90
N LYS A 197 -5.36 18.97 -8.69
CA LYS A 197 -6.71 18.51 -8.39
C LYS A 197 -6.76 17.11 -7.71
N ALA A 198 -5.64 16.61 -7.18
CA ALA A 198 -5.65 15.33 -6.46
C ALA A 198 -6.58 15.38 -5.24
N LYS A 199 -6.59 16.51 -4.51
CA LYS A 199 -7.51 16.74 -3.38
C LYS A 199 -8.99 16.74 -3.82
N ASP A 200 -9.30 17.31 -4.99
CA ASP A 200 -10.65 17.30 -5.53
C ASP A 200 -11.12 15.89 -5.86
N ALA A 201 -10.23 15.04 -6.40
CA ALA A 201 -10.51 13.63 -6.65
C ALA A 201 -10.84 12.88 -5.36
N THR A 202 -10.07 13.13 -4.28
CA THR A 202 -10.32 12.56 -2.96
C THR A 202 -11.67 13.00 -2.38
N ILE A 203 -12.01 14.29 -2.48
CA ILE A 203 -13.31 14.82 -2.05
C ILE A 203 -14.46 14.20 -2.86
N ALA A 204 -14.25 13.99 -4.16
CA ALA A 204 -15.21 13.35 -5.04
C ALA A 204 -15.29 11.83 -4.87
N LYS A 205 -14.50 11.23 -3.95
CA LYS A 205 -14.38 9.77 -3.72
C LYS A 205 -14.11 9.00 -5.01
N LYS A 206 -13.17 9.52 -5.81
CA LYS A 206 -12.75 8.91 -7.08
C LYS A 206 -11.24 8.74 -7.11
N THR A 207 -10.79 7.68 -7.74
CA THR A 207 -9.39 7.56 -8.12
C THR A 207 -9.01 8.65 -9.12
N ILE A 208 -7.74 9.02 -9.20
CA ILE A 208 -7.26 10.05 -10.16
C ILE A 208 -7.62 9.65 -11.60
N THR A 209 -7.54 8.36 -11.91
CA THR A 209 -7.88 7.81 -13.23
C THR A 209 -9.36 7.97 -13.58
N LYS A 210 -10.26 7.77 -12.61
CA LYS A 210 -11.70 7.98 -12.78
C LYS A 210 -12.11 9.45 -12.74
N PHE A 211 -11.41 10.25 -11.95
CA PHE A 211 -11.69 11.67 -11.84
C PHE A 211 -11.26 12.45 -13.08
N CYS A 212 -10.06 12.16 -13.61
CA CYS A 212 -9.54 12.80 -14.81
C CYS A 212 -8.56 11.89 -15.56
N ILE A 213 -9.08 11.01 -16.42
CA ILE A 213 -8.29 10.03 -17.19
C ILE A 213 -7.21 10.67 -18.08
N ARG A 214 -7.42 11.94 -18.51
CA ARG A 214 -6.46 12.67 -19.36
C ARG A 214 -5.43 13.46 -18.56
N SER A 215 -5.49 13.47 -17.23
CA SER A 215 -4.48 14.15 -16.42
C SER A 215 -3.10 13.51 -16.58
N GLY A 216 -2.05 14.33 -16.43
CA GLY A 216 -0.69 13.84 -16.44
C GLY A 216 -0.47 12.71 -15.44
N ALA A 217 -0.92 12.89 -14.19
CA ALA A 217 -0.79 11.90 -13.14
C ALA A 217 -1.51 10.58 -13.49
N ALA A 218 -2.73 10.62 -14.06
CA ALA A 218 -3.43 9.41 -14.49
C ALA A 218 -2.66 8.64 -15.58
N GLN A 219 -2.05 9.36 -16.52
CA GLN A 219 -1.22 8.73 -17.57
C GLN A 219 0.08 8.17 -16.99
N ASP A 220 0.69 8.86 -16.01
CA ASP A 220 1.90 8.42 -15.35
C ASP A 220 1.65 7.13 -14.54
N TYR A 221 0.54 7.03 -13.81
CA TYR A 221 0.15 5.78 -13.14
C TYR A 221 -0.04 4.61 -14.12
N LYS A 222 -0.62 4.85 -15.31
CA LYS A 222 -0.75 3.80 -16.33
C LYS A 222 0.60 3.33 -16.84
N LYS A 223 1.54 4.25 -17.09
CA LYS A 223 2.90 3.92 -17.52
C LYS A 223 3.67 3.18 -16.44
N PHE A 224 3.58 3.64 -15.19
CA PHE A 224 4.16 2.93 -14.05
C PHE A 224 3.64 1.50 -13.95
N MET A 225 2.32 1.30 -14.07
CA MET A 225 1.76 -0.05 -14.05
C MET A 225 2.27 -0.92 -15.19
N ALA A 226 2.46 -0.36 -16.39
CA ALA A 226 3.05 -1.10 -17.50
C ALA A 226 4.52 -1.48 -17.25
N GLU A 227 5.30 -0.62 -16.59
CA GLU A 227 6.66 -0.89 -16.16
C GLU A 227 6.69 -1.98 -15.08
N TYR A 228 5.89 -1.85 -14.02
CA TYR A 228 5.77 -2.83 -12.95
C TYR A 228 5.42 -4.24 -13.47
N MET A 229 4.43 -4.34 -14.34
CA MET A 229 4.00 -5.63 -14.90
C MET A 229 5.04 -6.29 -15.81
N LYS A 230 5.99 -5.53 -16.38
CA LYS A 230 7.11 -6.07 -17.16
C LYS A 230 8.25 -6.57 -16.26
N GLY A 231 8.51 -5.91 -15.14
CA GLY A 231 9.59 -6.25 -14.22
C GLY A 231 9.26 -7.40 -13.25
N GLY A 232 7.99 -7.78 -13.12
CA GLY A 232 7.50 -8.85 -12.25
C GLY A 232 7.56 -10.26 -12.88
N LYS A 233 8.40 -10.49 -13.87
CA LYS A 233 8.63 -11.81 -14.50
C LYS A 233 9.97 -12.39 -14.09
#